data_94d8fc12052474c9b0c09d58bd244fab
#
_entry.id   94d8fc12052474c9b0c09d58bd244fab
#
_cell.length_a   1.000
_cell.length_b   1.000
_cell.length_c   1.000
_cell.angle_alpha   90.00
_cell.angle_beta   90.00
_cell.angle_gamma   90.00
#
_symmetry.space_group_name_H-M   'P 1'
#
loop_
_entity.id
_entity.type
_entity.pdbx_description
1 polymer ?
#
loop_
_entity_poly.entity_id
_entity_poly.type
_entity_poly.pdbx_seq_one_letter_code
_entity_poly.pdbx_strand_id
1 'polypeptide(L)'
;MTTLQESITMLTLTHIADTHLGHRQYGLKQREDDMVSTTRAAFQEMIEERGTDAILLPGDLFHSRDLRPKILHQIEQELERIPDDVPVLVSRGNHDENLTPRDVTWLNYLHQRGQIVFLESELKANEDTAWFNPYDPDEPGQSAGFYDIDAEGVEKPIRVFGLQWRGAKSGLALQQVAEGIKETNEMHGEPAWTVLLAHFGIEDEVPTLGGTVTHGELRDVKDVVDYLALGHIHKRYESGGWIYNPGSPEAHNTREGRADWDHGYYSIALNDGSAEGNSSSIGFDVDHHPTKRRPYYQIAFDVTEYESPSNLETAFREHVQDEQAAITDHCSQSEFMAGGDPRAPIIDLRFTGTLQFSRGDFRTDELAAW
;
A
#
# COMPACT_ATOMS: atom_id res chain seq x y z
N MET A 1 28.82 12.36 31.62
CA MET A 1 27.98 12.88 30.52
C MET A 1 28.38 12.08 29.30
N THR A 2 27.64 11.04 28.99
CA THR A 2 27.83 10.25 27.77
C THR A 2 27.13 11.06 26.68
N THR A 3 27.90 11.68 25.80
CA THR A 3 27.34 12.24 24.56
C THR A 3 26.74 11.08 23.80
N LEU A 4 25.42 11.09 23.63
CA LEU A 4 24.74 10.24 22.65
C LEU A 4 25.33 10.63 21.27
N GLN A 5 26.04 9.73 20.64
CA GLN A 5 26.50 9.90 19.28
C GLN A 5 25.27 9.73 18.42
N GLU A 6 24.85 10.79 17.73
CA GLU A 6 23.73 10.68 16.77
C GLU A 6 24.18 9.76 15.64
N SER A 7 23.35 8.75 15.32
CA SER A 7 23.57 7.89 14.15
C SER A 7 23.47 8.71 12.86
N ILE A 8 24.31 8.40 11.90
CA ILE A 8 24.26 9.06 10.59
C ILE A 8 23.32 8.26 9.70
N THR A 9 22.25 8.89 9.20
CA THR A 9 21.40 8.30 8.16
C THR A 9 22.20 8.17 6.88
N MET A 10 22.31 6.95 6.36
CA MET A 10 23.06 6.62 5.17
C MET A 10 22.18 6.52 3.93
N LEU A 11 20.93 6.08 4.13
CA LEU A 11 19.96 5.86 3.07
C LEU A 11 18.55 5.97 3.64
N THR A 12 17.62 6.54 2.87
CA THR A 12 16.20 6.58 3.21
C THR A 12 15.40 5.80 2.18
N LEU A 13 14.66 4.80 2.61
CA LEU A 13 13.68 4.11 1.78
C LEU A 13 12.27 4.55 2.17
N THR A 14 11.33 4.48 1.23
CA THR A 14 9.91 4.64 1.56
C THR A 14 9.13 3.40 1.14
N HIS A 15 8.12 3.03 1.93
CA HIS A 15 7.31 1.84 1.71
C HIS A 15 5.84 2.22 1.68
N ILE A 16 5.24 2.10 0.51
CA ILE A 16 3.81 2.33 0.22
C ILE A 16 3.24 1.08 -0.44
N ALA A 17 2.00 0.72 -0.14
CA ALA A 17 1.33 -0.45 -0.71
C ALA A 17 -0.13 -0.16 -1.05
N ASP A 18 -0.77 -1.03 -1.82
CA ASP A 18 -2.23 -1.02 -2.01
C ASP A 18 -2.76 0.33 -2.50
N THR A 19 -2.10 0.93 -3.48
CA THR A 19 -2.52 2.23 -4.06
C THR A 19 -3.77 2.10 -4.92
N HIS A 20 -4.05 0.91 -5.46
CA HIS A 20 -5.22 0.56 -6.26
C HIS A 20 -5.63 1.63 -7.27
N LEU A 21 -4.66 2.15 -8.01
CA LEU A 21 -4.89 3.18 -9.00
C LEU A 21 -5.92 2.71 -10.04
N GLY A 22 -6.89 3.57 -10.32
CA GLY A 22 -8.05 3.23 -11.17
C GLY A 22 -9.26 2.69 -10.41
N HIS A 23 -9.20 2.54 -9.08
CA HIS A 23 -10.35 2.14 -8.27
C HIS A 23 -11.44 3.21 -8.30
N ARG A 24 -12.55 2.86 -8.93
CA ARG A 24 -13.75 3.69 -8.98
C ARG A 24 -14.73 3.29 -7.88
N GLN A 25 -14.35 3.55 -6.64
CA GLN A 25 -15.14 3.21 -5.46
C GLN A 25 -16.57 3.71 -5.59
N TYR A 26 -17.57 2.83 -5.37
CA TYR A 26 -19.00 3.10 -5.53
C TYR A 26 -19.42 3.61 -6.93
N GLY A 27 -18.60 3.39 -7.97
CA GLY A 27 -18.84 3.90 -9.31
C GLY A 27 -18.58 5.42 -9.45
N LEU A 28 -18.10 6.08 -8.42
CA LEU A 28 -17.87 7.52 -8.41
C LEU A 28 -16.54 7.87 -9.09
N LYS A 29 -16.62 8.68 -10.16
CA LYS A 29 -15.43 9.17 -10.86
C LYS A 29 -14.50 9.96 -9.92
N GLN A 30 -15.09 10.71 -8.99
CA GLN A 30 -14.33 11.51 -8.02
C GLN A 30 -13.44 10.64 -7.16
N ARG A 31 -13.90 9.44 -6.74
CA ARG A 31 -13.08 8.52 -5.95
C ARG A 31 -11.89 7.95 -6.73
N GLU A 32 -12.05 7.76 -8.03
CA GLU A 32 -10.92 7.39 -8.89
C GLU A 32 -9.89 8.51 -8.98
N ASP A 33 -10.33 9.75 -9.11
CA ASP A 33 -9.45 10.92 -9.12
C ASP A 33 -8.80 11.14 -7.72
N ASP A 34 -9.49 10.79 -6.62
CA ASP A 34 -8.95 10.81 -5.25
C ASP A 34 -7.79 9.82 -5.06
N MET A 35 -7.94 8.55 -5.52
CA MET A 35 -6.86 7.54 -5.44
C MET A 35 -5.58 8.05 -6.09
N VAL A 36 -5.69 8.61 -7.29
CA VAL A 36 -4.54 9.20 -8.01
C VAL A 36 -3.96 10.39 -7.26
N SER A 37 -4.80 11.28 -6.72
CA SER A 37 -4.36 12.50 -6.04
C SER A 37 -3.65 12.20 -4.72
N THR A 38 -4.16 11.24 -3.94
CA THR A 38 -3.54 10.81 -2.68
C THR A 38 -2.18 10.14 -2.94
N THR A 39 -2.10 9.25 -3.94
CA THR A 39 -0.83 8.59 -4.30
C THR A 39 0.19 9.61 -4.82
N ARG A 40 -0.23 10.56 -5.65
CA ARG A 40 0.62 11.67 -6.13
C ARG A 40 1.20 12.47 -4.97
N ALA A 41 0.34 12.89 -4.03
CA ALA A 41 0.77 13.66 -2.87
C ALA A 41 1.77 12.89 -2.01
N ALA A 42 1.55 11.57 -1.83
CA ALA A 42 2.47 10.71 -1.12
C ALA A 42 3.84 10.62 -1.83
N PHE A 43 3.88 10.37 -3.15
CA PHE A 43 5.12 10.32 -3.91
C PHE A 43 5.87 11.65 -3.86
N GLN A 44 5.15 12.77 -3.98
CA GLN A 44 5.76 14.09 -3.87
C GLN A 44 6.39 14.30 -2.49
N GLU A 45 5.69 13.95 -1.40
CA GLU A 45 6.20 14.06 -0.04
C GLU A 45 7.43 13.15 0.19
N MET A 46 7.41 11.90 -0.32
CA MET A 46 8.53 10.96 -0.24
C MET A 46 9.80 11.54 -0.87
N ILE A 47 9.66 12.21 -2.01
CA ILE A 47 10.79 12.79 -2.75
C ILE A 47 11.23 14.11 -2.14
N GLU A 48 10.31 15.07 -1.99
CA GLU A 48 10.64 16.45 -1.65
C GLU A 48 10.91 16.66 -0.15
N GLU A 49 10.20 15.92 0.72
CA GLU A 49 10.28 16.10 2.17
C GLU A 49 11.10 15.02 2.87
N ARG A 50 11.03 13.75 2.38
CA ARG A 50 11.76 12.62 2.99
C ARG A 50 13.10 12.37 2.32
N GLY A 51 13.31 12.83 1.08
CA GLY A 51 14.54 12.61 0.34
C GLY A 51 14.80 11.12 0.12
N THR A 52 13.73 10.39 -0.32
CA THR A 52 13.84 8.94 -0.50
C THR A 52 14.83 8.57 -1.59
N ASP A 53 15.66 7.55 -1.33
CA ASP A 53 16.60 6.97 -2.29
C ASP A 53 15.98 5.81 -3.08
N ALA A 54 14.89 5.21 -2.58
CA ALA A 54 14.09 4.23 -3.32
C ALA A 54 12.68 4.11 -2.75
N ILE A 55 11.70 3.77 -3.60
CA ILE A 55 10.32 3.51 -3.22
C ILE A 55 10.04 2.01 -3.31
N LEU A 56 9.62 1.42 -2.19
CA LEU A 56 9.21 0.03 -2.06
C LEU A 56 7.69 -0.06 -2.20
N LEU A 57 7.20 -0.84 -3.17
CA LEU A 57 5.76 -1.01 -3.43
C LEU A 57 5.41 -2.50 -3.53
N PRO A 58 5.12 -3.16 -2.39
CA PRO A 58 4.77 -4.58 -2.34
C PRO A 58 3.33 -4.87 -2.80
N GLY A 59 3.03 -4.60 -4.07
CA GLY A 59 1.83 -5.04 -4.77
C GLY A 59 0.63 -4.08 -4.74
N ASP A 60 -0.35 -4.45 -5.55
CA ASP A 60 -1.61 -3.75 -5.77
C ASP A 60 -1.43 -2.26 -6.15
N LEU A 61 -0.51 -2.02 -7.10
CA LEU A 61 -0.37 -0.70 -7.73
C LEU A 61 -1.66 -0.33 -8.47
N PHE A 62 -2.25 -1.28 -9.20
CA PHE A 62 -3.50 -1.10 -9.92
C PHE A 62 -4.65 -1.83 -9.25
N HIS A 63 -5.87 -1.27 -9.36
CA HIS A 63 -7.07 -1.91 -8.83
C HIS A 63 -7.58 -3.04 -9.72
N SER A 64 -7.29 -3.02 -10.99
CA SER A 64 -7.81 -3.98 -11.98
C SER A 64 -6.89 -4.05 -13.19
N ARG A 65 -6.81 -5.25 -13.77
CA ARG A 65 -6.15 -5.48 -15.06
C ARG A 65 -6.78 -4.72 -16.23
N ASP A 66 -8.08 -4.40 -16.15
CA ASP A 66 -8.79 -3.60 -17.16
C ASP A 66 -8.60 -2.11 -16.86
N LEU A 67 -7.38 -1.62 -17.11
CA LEU A 67 -7.03 -0.24 -16.87
C LEU A 67 -7.47 0.64 -18.04
N ARG A 68 -8.14 1.76 -17.72
CA ARG A 68 -8.50 2.74 -18.75
C ARG A 68 -7.28 3.56 -19.18
N PRO A 69 -7.14 3.89 -20.48
CA PRO A 69 -5.98 4.66 -20.97
C PRO A 69 -5.71 5.96 -20.22
N LYS A 70 -6.77 6.66 -19.76
CA LYS A 70 -6.63 7.88 -18.94
C LYS A 70 -5.86 7.61 -17.65
N ILE A 71 -6.16 6.51 -16.97
CA ILE A 71 -5.53 6.16 -15.70
C ILE A 71 -4.08 5.77 -15.91
N LEU A 72 -3.81 4.93 -16.92
CA LEU A 72 -2.43 4.59 -17.26
C LEU A 72 -1.61 5.86 -17.54
N HIS A 73 -2.13 6.76 -18.36
CA HIS A 73 -1.44 8.02 -18.67
C HIS A 73 -1.18 8.88 -17.42
N GLN A 74 -2.15 8.97 -16.49
CA GLN A 74 -1.95 9.71 -15.25
C GLN A 74 -0.84 9.09 -14.39
N ILE A 75 -0.77 7.75 -14.33
CA ILE A 75 0.24 7.02 -13.56
C ILE A 75 1.62 7.20 -14.19
N GLU A 76 1.75 7.05 -15.50
CA GLU A 76 3.00 7.32 -16.21
C GLU A 76 3.50 8.74 -15.91
N GLN A 77 2.61 9.75 -15.92
CA GLN A 77 2.98 11.11 -15.57
C GLN A 77 3.44 11.28 -14.12
N GLU A 78 2.89 10.52 -13.17
CA GLU A 78 3.36 10.58 -11.78
C GLU A 78 4.70 9.86 -11.61
N LEU A 79 4.89 8.73 -12.26
CA LEU A 79 6.18 8.02 -12.26
C LEU A 79 7.30 8.83 -12.96
N GLU A 80 6.99 9.54 -14.05
CA GLU A 80 7.92 10.44 -14.74
C GLU A 80 8.38 11.64 -13.90
N ARG A 81 7.73 11.95 -12.79
CA ARG A 81 8.14 13.00 -11.85
C ARG A 81 9.13 12.52 -10.80
N ILE A 82 9.22 11.20 -10.61
CA ILE A 82 10.21 10.61 -9.72
C ILE A 82 11.58 10.76 -10.40
N PRO A 83 12.61 11.24 -9.69
CA PRO A 83 13.95 11.35 -10.24
C PRO A 83 14.48 10.01 -10.75
N ASP A 84 15.23 10.01 -11.85
CA ASP A 84 15.76 8.80 -12.48
C ASP A 84 16.69 7.97 -11.57
N ASP A 85 17.27 8.60 -10.56
CA ASP A 85 18.12 7.97 -9.55
C ASP A 85 17.35 7.39 -8.35
N VAL A 86 16.01 7.56 -8.31
CA VAL A 86 15.13 6.99 -7.28
C VAL A 86 14.33 5.83 -7.89
N PRO A 87 14.78 4.57 -7.78
CA PRO A 87 14.06 3.44 -8.32
C PRO A 87 12.74 3.18 -7.57
N VAL A 88 11.69 2.85 -8.32
CA VAL A 88 10.41 2.36 -7.79
C VAL A 88 10.40 0.84 -7.93
N LEU A 89 10.59 0.14 -6.80
CA LEU A 89 10.70 -1.30 -6.74
C LEU A 89 9.32 -1.90 -6.42
N VAL A 90 8.78 -2.69 -7.34
CA VAL A 90 7.39 -3.18 -7.27
C VAL A 90 7.35 -4.69 -7.32
N SER A 91 6.68 -5.35 -6.37
CA SER A 91 6.26 -6.74 -6.54
C SER A 91 4.79 -6.81 -6.94
N ARG A 92 4.32 -7.96 -7.42
CA ARG A 92 2.94 -8.14 -7.90
C ARG A 92 1.99 -8.49 -6.75
N GLY A 93 0.89 -7.71 -6.63
CA GLY A 93 -0.25 -8.02 -5.79
C GLY A 93 -1.33 -8.85 -6.52
N ASN A 94 -2.42 -9.16 -5.84
CA ASN A 94 -3.50 -9.95 -6.42
C ASN A 94 -4.36 -9.19 -7.45
N HIS A 95 -4.42 -7.87 -7.36
CA HIS A 95 -5.13 -7.03 -8.33
C HIS A 95 -4.30 -6.76 -9.59
N ASP A 96 -2.98 -6.90 -9.52
CA ASP A 96 -2.07 -6.75 -10.65
C ASP A 96 -1.98 -8.03 -11.50
N GLU A 97 -2.56 -9.17 -11.07
CA GLU A 97 -2.49 -10.44 -11.78
C GLU A 97 -3.36 -10.46 -13.05
N ASN A 98 -2.86 -11.15 -14.07
CA ASN A 98 -3.64 -11.49 -15.26
C ASN A 98 -4.41 -12.80 -15.12
N LEU A 99 -5.46 -12.98 -15.95
CA LEU A 99 -6.24 -14.23 -16.02
C LEU A 99 -5.43 -15.40 -16.56
N THR A 100 -4.43 -15.13 -17.39
CA THR A 100 -3.57 -16.15 -17.98
C THR A 100 -2.10 -15.85 -17.70
N PRO A 101 -1.30 -16.86 -17.32
CA PRO A 101 0.12 -16.67 -16.97
C PRO A 101 1.01 -16.19 -18.12
N ARG A 102 0.48 -16.08 -19.33
CA ARG A 102 1.23 -15.68 -20.55
C ARG A 102 0.97 -14.24 -20.97
N ASP A 103 0.01 -13.57 -20.34
CA ASP A 103 -0.32 -12.19 -20.68
C ASP A 103 0.64 -11.23 -19.99
N VAL A 104 1.04 -10.18 -20.72
CA VAL A 104 1.82 -9.07 -20.19
C VAL A 104 0.94 -8.27 -19.23
N THR A 105 1.41 -8.07 -18.01
CA THR A 105 0.74 -7.22 -17.01
C THR A 105 1.07 -5.74 -17.26
N TRP A 106 0.33 -4.84 -16.62
CA TRP A 106 0.69 -3.42 -16.61
C TRP A 106 2.03 -3.17 -15.89
N LEU A 107 2.40 -4.01 -14.90
CA LEU A 107 3.71 -3.94 -14.26
C LEU A 107 4.84 -4.29 -15.26
N ASN A 108 4.67 -5.34 -16.08
CA ASN A 108 5.62 -5.65 -17.16
C ASN A 108 5.74 -4.49 -18.16
N TYR A 109 4.62 -3.86 -18.52
CA TYR A 109 4.61 -2.71 -19.42
C TYR A 109 5.41 -1.53 -18.84
N LEU A 110 5.15 -1.15 -17.60
CA LEU A 110 5.86 -0.05 -16.93
C LEU A 110 7.35 -0.37 -16.73
N HIS A 111 7.67 -1.62 -16.44
CA HIS A 111 9.06 -2.09 -16.32
C HIS A 111 9.81 -1.97 -17.65
N GLN A 112 9.20 -2.42 -18.76
CA GLN A 112 9.77 -2.27 -20.12
C GLN A 112 9.96 -0.81 -20.54
N ARG A 113 9.19 0.09 -19.95
CA ARG A 113 9.33 1.54 -20.13
C ARG A 113 10.41 2.16 -19.24
N GLY A 114 11.02 1.38 -18.33
CA GLY A 114 11.98 1.87 -17.36
C GLY A 114 11.39 2.76 -16.24
N GLN A 115 10.06 2.74 -16.07
CA GLN A 115 9.38 3.59 -15.10
C GLN A 115 9.30 2.94 -13.70
N ILE A 116 9.44 1.63 -13.62
CA ILE A 116 9.54 0.85 -12.39
C ILE A 116 10.55 -0.29 -12.55
N VAL A 117 11.03 -0.84 -11.46
CA VAL A 117 11.72 -2.14 -11.42
C VAL A 117 10.74 -3.18 -10.89
N PHE A 118 10.31 -4.08 -11.77
CA PHE A 118 9.35 -5.13 -11.40
C PHE A 118 10.09 -6.36 -10.90
N LEU A 119 9.84 -6.73 -9.63
CA LEU A 119 10.51 -7.81 -8.91
C LEU A 119 9.59 -9.02 -8.73
N GLU A 120 10.00 -10.17 -9.23
CA GLU A 120 9.31 -11.46 -9.08
C GLU A 120 10.31 -12.60 -8.85
N SER A 121 9.98 -13.52 -7.96
CA SER A 121 10.70 -14.77 -7.81
C SER A 121 10.23 -15.83 -8.82
N GLU A 122 11.15 -16.66 -9.31
CA GLU A 122 10.78 -17.86 -10.05
C GLU A 122 10.61 -19.02 -9.07
N LEU A 123 9.36 -19.49 -8.94
CA LEU A 123 8.98 -20.60 -8.06
C LEU A 123 8.54 -21.79 -8.93
N LYS A 124 9.27 -22.90 -8.87
CA LYS A 124 8.95 -24.13 -9.59
C LYS A 124 8.42 -25.22 -8.63
N ALA A 125 7.38 -25.91 -9.05
CA ALA A 125 6.64 -26.85 -8.20
C ALA A 125 7.48 -28.05 -7.66
N ASN A 126 8.61 -28.35 -8.27
CA ASN A 126 9.46 -29.50 -7.93
C ASN A 126 10.87 -29.09 -7.49
N GLU A 127 11.08 -27.82 -7.19
CA GLU A 127 12.36 -27.29 -6.69
C GLU A 127 12.18 -26.83 -5.25
N ASP A 128 13.20 -27.02 -4.44
CA ASP A 128 13.18 -26.61 -3.02
C ASP A 128 13.59 -25.15 -2.83
N THR A 129 14.06 -24.50 -3.91
CA THR A 129 14.65 -23.17 -3.92
C THR A 129 13.92 -22.25 -4.90
N ALA A 130 13.65 -21.01 -4.52
CA ALA A 130 13.24 -19.95 -5.43
C ALA A 130 14.45 -19.37 -6.16
N TRP A 131 14.26 -18.97 -7.42
CA TRP A 131 15.31 -18.30 -8.18
C TRP A 131 15.04 -16.81 -8.27
N PHE A 132 16.11 -16.02 -8.09
CA PHE A 132 16.08 -14.56 -8.15
C PHE A 132 17.14 -14.09 -9.13
N ASN A 133 16.68 -13.66 -10.32
CA ASN A 133 17.57 -13.07 -11.33
C ASN A 133 17.93 -11.63 -10.93
N PRO A 134 19.17 -11.17 -11.12
CA PRO A 134 19.51 -9.77 -10.91
C PRO A 134 18.76 -8.85 -11.88
N TYR A 135 18.49 -7.62 -11.45
CA TYR A 135 18.03 -6.59 -12.38
C TYR A 135 19.11 -6.27 -13.41
N ASP A 136 18.73 -6.30 -14.68
CA ASP A 136 19.58 -5.92 -15.81
C ASP A 136 18.87 -4.83 -16.64
N PRO A 137 19.40 -3.59 -16.65
CA PRO A 137 18.82 -2.50 -17.43
C PRO A 137 18.89 -2.71 -18.94
N ASP A 138 19.78 -3.59 -19.42
CA ASP A 138 19.94 -3.93 -20.84
C ASP A 138 18.91 -5.01 -21.31
N GLU A 139 18.23 -5.67 -20.35
CA GLU A 139 17.16 -6.65 -20.59
C GLU A 139 15.79 -6.20 -20.07
N PRO A 140 15.23 -5.07 -20.53
CA PRO A 140 13.99 -4.50 -19.96
C PRO A 140 12.73 -5.35 -20.18
N GLY A 141 12.83 -6.41 -20.97
CA GLY A 141 11.73 -7.35 -21.22
C GLY A 141 11.54 -8.41 -20.13
N GLN A 142 12.49 -8.55 -19.21
CA GLN A 142 12.51 -9.59 -18.19
C GLN A 142 12.37 -8.96 -16.81
N SER A 143 11.39 -9.42 -16.00
CA SER A 143 11.29 -9.04 -14.59
C SER A 143 12.53 -9.51 -13.84
N ALA A 144 12.98 -8.72 -12.86
CA ALA A 144 14.07 -9.08 -11.98
C ALA A 144 13.56 -9.87 -10.76
N GLY A 145 14.43 -10.64 -10.12
CA GLY A 145 14.15 -11.26 -8.83
C GLY A 145 14.61 -10.37 -7.66
N PHE A 146 15.71 -9.62 -7.88
CA PHE A 146 16.24 -8.69 -6.89
C PHE A 146 16.86 -7.45 -7.56
N TYR A 147 17.02 -6.42 -6.73
CA TYR A 147 17.68 -5.16 -7.06
C TYR A 147 18.64 -4.77 -5.95
N ASP A 148 19.85 -4.38 -6.31
CA ASP A 148 20.87 -3.88 -5.36
C ASP A 148 20.89 -2.35 -5.37
N ILE A 149 20.68 -1.73 -4.20
CA ILE A 149 20.79 -0.29 -3.97
C ILE A 149 22.13 -0.03 -3.34
N ASP A 150 22.96 0.76 -4.02
CA ASP A 150 24.22 1.24 -3.48
C ASP A 150 23.98 2.42 -2.53
N ALA A 151 24.62 2.41 -1.36
CA ALA A 151 24.53 3.49 -0.39
C ALA A 151 25.92 4.11 -0.14
N GLU A 152 25.98 5.44 -0.06
CA GLU A 152 27.23 6.13 0.20
C GLU A 152 27.81 5.75 1.57
N GLY A 153 29.06 5.33 1.59
CA GLY A 153 29.75 4.91 2.82
C GLY A 153 29.50 3.46 3.25
N VAL A 154 28.71 2.69 2.48
CA VAL A 154 28.47 1.26 2.72
C VAL A 154 29.15 0.44 1.63
N GLU A 155 30.03 -0.51 2.04
CA GLU A 155 30.77 -1.34 1.08
C GLU A 155 29.88 -2.34 0.32
N LYS A 156 28.76 -2.71 0.90
CA LYS A 156 27.86 -3.74 0.40
C LYS A 156 26.49 -3.15 0.10
N PRO A 157 25.80 -3.60 -0.95
CA PRO A 157 24.49 -3.05 -1.31
C PRO A 157 23.41 -3.38 -0.27
N ILE A 158 22.31 -2.62 -0.33
CA ILE A 158 21.02 -3.01 0.23
C ILE A 158 20.30 -3.82 -0.84
N ARG A 159 20.02 -5.09 -0.58
CA ARG A 159 19.39 -5.99 -1.56
C ARG A 159 17.91 -6.12 -1.32
N VAL A 160 17.12 -5.81 -2.35
CA VAL A 160 15.66 -5.88 -2.32
C VAL A 160 15.17 -7.03 -3.21
N PHE A 161 14.52 -8.02 -2.60
CA PHE A 161 13.91 -9.17 -3.28
C PHE A 161 12.42 -8.95 -3.51
N GLY A 162 11.85 -9.59 -4.54
CA GLY A 162 10.42 -9.58 -4.80
C GLY A 162 9.77 -10.96 -4.75
N LEU A 163 8.70 -11.09 -3.97
CA LEU A 163 7.81 -12.24 -3.97
C LEU A 163 6.41 -11.79 -4.42
N GLN A 164 5.98 -12.26 -5.57
CA GLN A 164 4.63 -12.01 -6.08
C GLN A 164 3.56 -12.70 -5.23
N TRP A 165 2.34 -12.17 -5.25
CA TRP A 165 1.19 -12.77 -4.59
C TRP A 165 0.98 -14.24 -4.99
N ARG A 166 0.72 -15.11 -3.99
CA ARG A 166 0.53 -16.55 -4.18
C ARG A 166 -0.77 -17.06 -3.55
N GLY A 167 -1.60 -16.16 -3.00
CA GLY A 167 -2.83 -16.52 -2.31
C GLY A 167 -2.59 -17.51 -1.18
N ALA A 168 -3.39 -18.57 -1.10
CA ALA A 168 -3.26 -19.62 -0.08
C ALA A 168 -1.94 -20.39 -0.12
N LYS A 169 -1.11 -20.18 -1.15
CA LYS A 169 0.21 -20.84 -1.28
C LYS A 169 1.37 -19.96 -0.79
N SER A 170 1.09 -18.77 -0.28
CA SER A 170 2.14 -17.86 0.18
C SER A 170 3.02 -18.50 1.26
N GLY A 171 2.43 -19.09 2.29
CA GLY A 171 3.17 -19.78 3.34
C GLY A 171 4.07 -20.91 2.81
N LEU A 172 3.59 -21.70 1.85
CA LEU A 172 4.38 -22.79 1.24
C LEU A 172 5.56 -22.26 0.40
N ALA A 173 5.46 -21.07 -0.17
CA ALA A 173 6.52 -20.46 -0.96
C ALA A 173 7.67 -19.92 -0.11
N LEU A 174 7.41 -19.55 1.15
CA LEU A 174 8.38 -18.85 1.99
C LEU A 174 9.64 -19.65 2.31
N GLN A 175 9.53 -20.96 2.45
CA GLN A 175 10.71 -21.81 2.65
C GLN A 175 11.61 -21.80 1.40
N GLN A 176 11.01 -21.93 0.20
CA GLN A 176 11.76 -21.83 -1.07
C GLN A 176 12.39 -20.43 -1.24
N VAL A 177 11.68 -19.38 -0.83
CA VAL A 177 12.16 -18.01 -0.87
C VAL A 177 13.36 -17.81 0.06
N ALA A 178 13.29 -18.29 1.30
CA ALA A 178 14.40 -18.18 2.25
C ALA A 178 15.67 -18.90 1.74
N GLU A 179 15.53 -20.07 1.16
CA GLU A 179 16.66 -20.78 0.58
C GLU A 179 17.20 -20.09 -0.67
N GLY A 180 16.31 -19.58 -1.53
CA GLY A 180 16.71 -18.84 -2.71
C GLY A 180 17.44 -17.52 -2.39
N ILE A 181 17.05 -16.83 -1.32
CA ILE A 181 17.77 -15.64 -0.83
C ILE A 181 19.20 -16.02 -0.40
N LYS A 182 19.38 -17.13 0.34
CA LYS A 182 20.72 -17.60 0.75
C LYS A 182 21.60 -17.92 -0.46
N GLU A 183 21.10 -18.74 -1.39
CA GLU A 183 21.83 -19.10 -2.60
C GLU A 183 22.18 -17.87 -3.45
N THR A 184 21.27 -16.90 -3.56
CA THR A 184 21.52 -15.64 -4.27
C THR A 184 22.61 -14.83 -3.59
N ASN A 185 22.58 -14.72 -2.26
CA ASN A 185 23.59 -14.01 -1.49
C ASN A 185 24.97 -14.70 -1.56
N GLU A 186 25.02 -16.03 -1.54
CA GLU A 186 26.27 -16.78 -1.78
C GLU A 186 26.83 -16.53 -3.18
N MET A 187 25.99 -16.42 -4.19
CA MET A 187 26.39 -16.24 -5.60
C MET A 187 26.82 -14.82 -5.92
N HIS A 188 26.09 -13.80 -5.41
CA HIS A 188 26.27 -12.38 -5.72
C HIS A 188 26.97 -11.58 -4.60
N GLY A 189 27.35 -12.25 -3.50
CA GLY A 189 27.91 -11.63 -2.30
C GLY A 189 26.83 -11.24 -1.29
N GLU A 190 27.18 -11.32 -0.01
CA GLU A 190 26.29 -10.95 1.09
C GLU A 190 25.99 -9.44 1.06
N PRO A 191 24.73 -9.01 1.05
CA PRO A 191 24.35 -7.60 1.17
C PRO A 191 24.65 -7.07 2.58
N ALA A 192 24.59 -5.75 2.74
CA ALA A 192 24.65 -5.12 4.06
C ALA A 192 23.28 -5.21 4.77
N TRP A 193 22.20 -5.24 4.04
CA TRP A 193 20.82 -5.33 4.54
C TRP A 193 19.90 -5.94 3.48
N THR A 194 18.95 -6.75 3.92
CA THR A 194 18.05 -7.51 3.04
C THR A 194 16.61 -7.12 3.24
N VAL A 195 15.93 -6.74 2.16
CA VAL A 195 14.50 -6.44 2.10
C VAL A 195 13.79 -7.50 1.27
N LEU A 196 12.60 -7.91 1.71
CA LEU A 196 11.69 -8.73 0.90
C LEU A 196 10.37 -7.96 0.70
N LEU A 197 10.03 -7.66 -0.56
CA LEU A 197 8.70 -7.19 -0.94
C LEU A 197 7.77 -8.38 -1.11
N ALA A 198 6.65 -8.41 -0.40
CA ALA A 198 5.67 -9.49 -0.50
C ALA A 198 4.24 -8.99 -0.28
N HIS A 199 3.27 -9.74 -0.81
CA HIS A 199 1.86 -9.33 -0.80
C HIS A 199 0.98 -10.42 -0.17
N PHE A 200 0.83 -10.37 1.17
CA PHE A 200 -0.01 -11.27 1.96
C PHE A 200 -0.28 -10.69 3.36
N GLY A 201 -1.33 -11.19 4.04
CA GLY A 201 -1.61 -10.83 5.43
C GLY A 201 -0.97 -11.78 6.43
N ILE A 202 -0.80 -11.32 7.68
CA ILE A 202 -0.38 -12.15 8.82
C ILE A 202 -1.63 -12.60 9.59
N GLU A 203 -1.70 -13.88 9.97
CA GLU A 203 -2.90 -14.50 10.57
C GLU A 203 -3.33 -13.78 11.86
N ASP A 204 -2.40 -13.41 12.72
CA ASP A 204 -2.70 -12.73 13.99
C ASP A 204 -3.25 -11.30 13.80
N GLU A 205 -2.91 -10.64 12.68
CA GLU A 205 -3.37 -9.29 12.36
C GLU A 205 -4.72 -9.26 11.64
N VAL A 206 -5.03 -10.32 10.87
CA VAL A 206 -6.25 -10.42 10.06
C VAL A 206 -6.86 -11.83 10.09
N PRO A 207 -7.32 -12.29 11.23
CA PRO A 207 -7.70 -13.70 11.44
C PRO A 207 -8.89 -14.18 10.59
N THR A 208 -9.60 -13.28 9.92
CA THR A 208 -10.81 -13.60 9.13
C THR A 208 -10.54 -13.71 7.63
N LEU A 209 -9.34 -13.42 7.16
CA LEU A 209 -8.97 -13.50 5.75
C LEU A 209 -8.33 -14.86 5.44
N GLY A 210 -8.81 -15.50 4.35
CA GLY A 210 -8.13 -16.67 3.82
C GLY A 210 -6.81 -16.29 3.12
N GLY A 211 -5.82 -17.18 3.17
CA GLY A 211 -4.52 -16.96 2.51
C GLY A 211 -3.54 -16.11 3.31
N THR A 212 -3.77 -15.98 4.62
CA THR A 212 -2.81 -15.39 5.55
C THR A 212 -1.65 -16.34 5.84
N VAL A 213 -0.52 -15.77 6.23
CA VAL A 213 0.71 -16.46 6.60
C VAL A 213 0.86 -16.42 8.11
N THR A 214 1.28 -17.54 8.70
CA THR A 214 1.57 -17.64 10.13
C THR A 214 3.00 -17.22 10.45
N HIS A 215 3.27 -16.78 11.68
CA HIS A 215 4.64 -16.53 12.14
C HIS A 215 5.53 -17.79 12.08
N GLY A 216 4.92 -18.99 12.17
CA GLY A 216 5.64 -20.25 12.02
C GLY A 216 6.19 -20.46 10.61
N GLU A 217 5.44 -20.07 9.57
CA GLU A 217 5.85 -20.14 8.17
C GLU A 217 6.90 -19.07 7.82
N LEU A 218 6.94 -17.95 8.55
CA LEU A 218 7.92 -16.87 8.37
C LEU A 218 9.29 -17.13 9.02
N ARG A 219 9.44 -18.22 9.79
CA ARG A 219 10.65 -18.46 10.59
C ARG A 219 11.93 -18.44 9.75
N ASP A 220 11.93 -19.20 8.64
CA ASP A 220 13.12 -19.34 7.80
C ASP A 220 13.44 -18.02 7.05
N VAL A 221 12.40 -17.25 6.71
CA VAL A 221 12.56 -15.92 6.09
C VAL A 221 13.17 -14.92 7.08
N LYS A 222 12.78 -14.97 8.36
CA LYS A 222 13.33 -14.08 9.40
C LYS A 222 14.85 -14.21 9.58
N ASP A 223 15.40 -15.39 9.27
CA ASP A 223 16.84 -15.64 9.41
C ASP A 223 17.67 -15.01 8.26
N VAL A 224 17.01 -14.53 7.19
CA VAL A 224 17.67 -14.03 5.96
C VAL A 224 17.14 -12.69 5.48
N VAL A 225 16.12 -12.12 6.14
CA VAL A 225 15.46 -10.84 5.78
C VAL A 225 15.44 -9.93 7.00
N ASP A 226 15.99 -8.75 6.86
CA ASP A 226 16.01 -7.73 7.91
C ASP A 226 14.71 -6.91 7.94
N TYR A 227 14.09 -6.69 6.77
CA TYR A 227 12.85 -5.93 6.61
C TYR A 227 11.88 -6.64 5.65
N LEU A 228 10.77 -7.12 6.17
CA LEU A 228 9.68 -7.67 5.37
C LEU A 228 8.66 -6.56 5.08
N ALA A 229 8.68 -6.06 3.83
CA ALA A 229 7.75 -5.06 3.33
C ALA A 229 6.49 -5.74 2.80
N LEU A 230 5.36 -5.56 3.49
CA LEU A 230 4.07 -6.17 3.14
C LEU A 230 3.09 -5.17 2.52
N GLY A 231 2.22 -5.67 1.63
CA GLY A 231 0.94 -5.10 1.21
C GLY A 231 -0.18 -6.10 1.44
N HIS A 232 -1.34 -5.91 0.76
CA HIS A 232 -2.55 -6.73 0.82
C HIS A 232 -3.55 -6.33 1.91
N ILE A 233 -3.09 -5.85 3.04
CA ILE A 233 -3.95 -5.47 4.15
C ILE A 233 -4.00 -3.95 4.24
N HIS A 234 -5.15 -3.37 3.98
CA HIS A 234 -5.30 -1.91 3.94
C HIS A 234 -5.20 -1.24 5.32
N LYS A 235 -5.21 -2.03 6.40
CA LYS A 235 -4.95 -1.57 7.76
C LYS A 235 -3.46 -1.63 8.06
N ARG A 236 -2.89 -0.55 8.57
CA ARG A 236 -1.51 -0.50 9.05
C ARG A 236 -1.26 -1.46 10.22
N TYR A 237 -0.14 -2.17 10.19
CA TYR A 237 0.39 -2.92 11.34
C TYR A 237 1.90 -3.14 11.22
N GLU A 238 2.51 -3.45 12.37
CA GLU A 238 3.92 -3.80 12.53
C GLU A 238 4.01 -5.03 13.41
N SER A 239 4.93 -5.94 13.14
CA SER A 239 5.09 -7.16 13.93
C SER A 239 6.55 -7.58 14.08
N GLY A 240 6.93 -7.88 15.32
CA GLY A 240 8.25 -8.43 15.66
C GLY A 240 9.45 -7.55 15.35
N GLY A 241 9.27 -6.25 15.03
CA GLY A 241 10.33 -5.30 14.72
C GLY A 241 11.04 -5.51 13.38
N TRP A 242 10.44 -6.31 12.46
CA TRP A 242 10.97 -6.57 11.14
C TRP A 242 9.90 -6.73 10.05
N ILE A 243 8.63 -6.87 10.43
CA ILE A 243 7.48 -6.98 9.53
C ILE A 243 6.71 -5.67 9.57
N TYR A 244 6.49 -5.07 8.41
CA TYR A 244 5.83 -3.78 8.27
C TYR A 244 4.81 -3.81 7.14
N ASN A 245 3.59 -3.36 7.43
CA ASN A 245 2.53 -3.16 6.47
C ASN A 245 1.95 -1.75 6.66
N PRO A 246 2.13 -0.81 5.73
CA PRO A 246 1.71 0.57 5.90
C PRO A 246 0.18 0.73 5.81
N GLY A 247 -0.53 -0.26 5.32
CA GLY A 247 -1.88 -0.14 4.85
C GLY A 247 -1.96 0.55 3.49
N SER A 248 -3.17 0.87 3.05
CA SER A 248 -3.38 1.63 1.82
C SER A 248 -3.26 3.13 2.05
N PRO A 249 -2.80 3.94 1.08
CA PRO A 249 -2.73 5.39 1.22
C PRO A 249 -4.10 6.07 1.20
N GLU A 250 -5.13 5.43 0.65
CA GLU A 250 -6.51 5.91 0.59
C GLU A 250 -7.48 4.78 1.00
N ALA A 251 -8.62 5.13 1.57
CA ALA A 251 -9.63 4.17 1.99
C ALA A 251 -10.40 3.59 0.80
N HIS A 252 -10.58 2.26 0.78
CA HIS A 252 -11.22 1.53 -0.29
C HIS A 252 -12.70 1.24 -0.04
N ASN A 253 -13.18 1.53 1.16
CA ASN A 253 -14.59 1.42 1.53
C ASN A 253 -14.90 2.34 2.72
N THR A 254 -16.20 2.55 3.02
CA THR A 254 -16.62 3.43 4.12
C THR A 254 -16.18 2.94 5.50
N ARG A 255 -15.98 1.62 5.69
CA ARG A 255 -15.47 1.07 6.95
C ARG A 255 -14.02 1.50 7.19
N GLU A 256 -13.17 1.40 6.18
CA GLU A 256 -11.79 1.88 6.22
C GLU A 256 -11.73 3.39 6.37
N GLY A 257 -12.56 4.13 5.62
CA GLY A 257 -12.60 5.59 5.66
C GLY A 257 -12.95 6.18 7.02
N ARG A 258 -13.65 5.42 7.87
CA ARG A 258 -14.05 5.78 9.23
C ARG A 258 -13.28 5.04 10.32
N ALA A 259 -12.29 4.26 9.92
CA ALA A 259 -11.47 3.53 10.88
C ALA A 259 -10.64 4.47 11.73
N ASP A 260 -10.22 3.97 12.88
CA ASP A 260 -9.40 4.67 13.89
C ASP A 260 -7.88 4.56 13.62
N TRP A 261 -7.50 3.98 12.49
CA TRP A 261 -6.09 3.94 12.06
C TRP A 261 -5.82 4.93 10.91
N ASP A 262 -4.60 5.42 10.85
CA ASP A 262 -4.15 6.28 9.79
C ASP A 262 -3.78 5.48 8.53
N HIS A 263 -4.24 5.95 7.38
CA HIS A 263 -3.78 5.54 6.07
C HIS A 263 -2.48 6.29 5.74
N GLY A 264 -1.52 5.62 5.08
CA GLY A 264 -0.25 6.29 4.83
C GLY A 264 0.82 5.40 4.21
N TYR A 265 2.07 5.77 4.50
CA TYR A 265 3.27 5.06 4.07
C TYR A 265 4.33 5.11 5.19
N TYR A 266 5.37 4.29 5.09
CA TYR A 266 6.52 4.34 5.97
C TYR A 266 7.71 5.04 5.30
N SER A 267 8.49 5.80 6.07
CA SER A 267 9.89 6.09 5.77
C SER A 267 10.78 5.21 6.63
N ILE A 268 11.89 4.73 6.06
CA ILE A 268 12.85 3.83 6.68
C ILE A 268 14.20 4.50 6.58
N ALA A 269 14.71 4.99 7.68
CA ALA A 269 16.05 5.58 7.76
C ALA A 269 17.07 4.51 8.15
N LEU A 270 17.95 4.13 7.21
CA LEU A 270 19.06 3.22 7.49
C LEU A 270 20.23 4.01 8.06
N ASN A 271 20.84 3.50 9.10
CA ASN A 271 21.92 4.16 9.82
C ASN A 271 23.09 3.20 10.10
N ASP A 272 24.23 3.75 10.51
CA ASP A 272 25.49 3.03 10.74
C ASP A 272 25.52 2.16 12.02
N GLY A 273 24.39 2.00 12.71
CA GLY A 273 24.27 1.21 13.94
C GLY A 273 25.09 1.74 15.12
N SER A 274 25.74 2.88 14.98
CA SER A 274 26.64 3.44 16.00
C SER A 274 25.93 3.79 17.30
N ALA A 275 24.65 4.15 17.24
CA ALA A 275 23.83 4.46 18.40
C ALA A 275 23.55 3.24 19.29
N GLU A 276 23.52 2.04 18.72
CA GLU A 276 23.32 0.77 19.43
C GLU A 276 24.63 0.14 19.95
N GLY A 277 25.78 0.79 19.69
CA GLY A 277 27.09 0.32 20.11
C GLY A 277 27.65 -0.87 19.30
N ASN A 278 27.04 -1.18 18.17
CA ASN A 278 27.46 -2.24 17.26
C ASN A 278 27.81 -1.69 15.88
N SER A 279 29.05 -1.25 15.70
CA SER A 279 29.55 -0.63 14.47
C SER A 279 29.66 -1.55 13.24
N SER A 280 29.15 -2.76 13.33
CA SER A 280 29.19 -3.75 12.24
C SER A 280 27.82 -4.16 11.69
N SER A 281 26.72 -3.65 12.26
CA SER A 281 25.35 -3.90 11.77
C SER A 281 24.68 -2.60 11.36
N ILE A 282 23.91 -2.63 10.27
CA ILE A 282 23.02 -1.52 9.89
C ILE A 282 21.87 -1.51 10.90
N GLY A 283 21.62 -0.33 11.50
CA GLY A 283 20.41 -0.03 12.23
C GLY A 283 19.37 0.59 11.30
N PHE A 284 18.11 0.57 11.69
CA PHE A 284 17.08 1.29 10.97
C PHE A 284 15.97 1.81 11.90
N ASP A 285 15.42 2.95 11.52
CA ASP A 285 14.25 3.55 12.16
C ASP A 285 13.11 3.62 11.15
N VAL A 286 11.88 3.39 11.60
CA VAL A 286 10.68 3.40 10.76
C VAL A 286 9.67 4.39 11.30
N ASP A 287 9.30 5.38 10.47
CA ASP A 287 8.29 6.37 10.79
C ASP A 287 7.09 6.24 9.85
N HIS A 288 5.87 6.31 10.40
CA HIS A 288 4.64 6.32 9.61
C HIS A 288 4.22 7.75 9.29
N HIS A 289 3.90 8.00 8.02
CA HIS A 289 3.43 9.28 7.51
C HIS A 289 1.99 9.15 7.02
N PRO A 290 1.01 9.79 7.71
CA PRO A 290 -0.37 9.78 7.27
C PRO A 290 -0.55 10.51 5.94
N THR A 291 -1.32 9.91 5.03
CA THR A 291 -1.67 10.56 3.76
C THR A 291 -2.83 11.53 3.91
N LYS A 292 -2.78 12.61 3.14
CA LYS A 292 -3.87 13.56 3.02
C LYS A 292 -4.95 12.97 2.12
N ARG A 293 -6.09 12.59 2.69
CA ARG A 293 -7.19 11.91 1.99
C ARG A 293 -8.53 12.63 2.19
N ARG A 294 -9.50 12.32 1.33
CA ARG A 294 -10.86 12.84 1.46
C ARG A 294 -11.49 12.39 2.79
N PRO A 295 -12.08 13.31 3.58
CA PRO A 295 -12.73 12.94 4.83
C PRO A 295 -13.98 12.09 4.58
N TYR A 296 -14.27 11.20 5.54
CA TYR A 296 -15.48 10.40 5.59
C TYR A 296 -16.33 10.84 6.77
N TYR A 297 -17.62 11.03 6.55
CA TYR A 297 -18.57 11.36 7.58
C TYR A 297 -19.75 10.41 7.53
N GLN A 298 -20.20 9.89 8.68
CA GLN A 298 -21.37 9.03 8.75
C GLN A 298 -22.55 9.78 9.33
N ILE A 299 -23.69 9.72 8.61
CA ILE A 299 -24.99 10.12 9.14
C ILE A 299 -25.77 8.85 9.46
N ALA A 300 -26.05 8.61 10.74
CA ALA A 300 -26.87 7.50 11.21
C ALA A 300 -28.27 8.00 11.52
N PHE A 301 -29.30 7.34 10.98
CA PHE A 301 -30.68 7.75 11.15
C PHE A 301 -31.57 6.54 11.44
N ASP A 302 -32.33 6.59 12.56
CA ASP A 302 -33.29 5.53 12.90
C ASP A 302 -34.64 5.76 12.21
N VAL A 303 -35.10 4.76 11.49
CA VAL A 303 -36.33 4.84 10.67
C VAL A 303 -37.57 4.28 11.39
N THR A 304 -37.43 3.80 12.62
CA THR A 304 -38.48 2.99 13.30
C THR A 304 -39.75 3.78 13.57
N GLU A 305 -39.66 5.09 13.82
CA GLU A 305 -40.82 5.91 14.24
C GLU A 305 -41.65 6.47 13.08
N TYR A 306 -41.20 6.27 11.81
CA TYR A 306 -41.84 6.88 10.65
C TYR A 306 -42.81 5.92 9.93
N GLU A 307 -44.09 6.27 9.92
CA GLU A 307 -45.18 5.44 9.34
C GLU A 307 -45.31 5.61 7.82
N SER A 308 -44.67 6.63 7.21
CA SER A 308 -44.77 6.85 5.77
C SER A 308 -43.42 7.36 5.19
N PRO A 309 -43.17 7.09 3.88
CA PRO A 309 -42.01 7.60 3.18
C PRO A 309 -41.85 9.11 3.31
N SER A 310 -42.91 9.88 3.14
CA SER A 310 -42.84 11.34 3.15
C SER A 310 -42.50 11.92 4.53
N ASN A 311 -42.97 11.29 5.61
CA ASN A 311 -42.63 11.70 6.98
C ASN A 311 -41.14 11.40 7.25
N LEU A 312 -40.69 10.23 6.84
CA LEU A 312 -39.29 9.84 6.98
C LEU A 312 -38.37 10.78 6.17
N GLU A 313 -38.69 11.06 4.91
CA GLU A 313 -37.93 11.96 4.06
C GLU A 313 -37.82 13.39 4.64
N THR A 314 -38.92 13.91 5.19
CA THR A 314 -38.95 15.23 5.82
C THR A 314 -38.03 15.25 7.05
N ALA A 315 -38.19 14.30 7.96
CA ALA A 315 -37.40 14.20 9.17
C ALA A 315 -35.89 13.96 8.86
N PHE A 316 -35.59 13.12 7.87
CA PHE A 316 -34.23 12.90 7.46
C PHE A 316 -33.59 14.15 6.86
N ARG A 317 -34.33 14.94 6.09
CA ARG A 317 -33.86 16.22 5.55
C ARG A 317 -33.52 17.22 6.66
N GLU A 318 -34.38 17.31 7.68
CA GLU A 318 -34.12 18.14 8.87
C GLU A 318 -32.87 17.65 9.60
N HIS A 319 -32.72 16.34 9.81
CA HIS A 319 -31.56 15.75 10.45
C HIS A 319 -30.26 16.05 9.71
N VAL A 320 -30.26 15.94 8.37
CA VAL A 320 -29.07 16.31 7.55
C VAL A 320 -28.72 17.79 7.67
N GLN A 321 -29.73 18.66 7.78
CA GLN A 321 -29.51 20.09 8.00
C GLN A 321 -28.88 20.38 9.36
N ASP A 322 -29.31 19.67 10.40
CA ASP A 322 -28.74 19.78 11.74
C ASP A 322 -27.28 19.28 11.81
N GLU A 323 -26.95 18.21 11.04
CA GLU A 323 -25.60 17.68 10.92
C GLU A 323 -24.65 18.58 10.10
N GLN A 324 -25.16 19.53 9.34
CA GLN A 324 -24.34 20.31 8.40
C GLN A 324 -23.19 21.08 9.06
N ALA A 325 -23.40 21.58 10.28
CA ALA A 325 -22.35 22.26 11.04
C ALA A 325 -21.24 21.31 11.47
N ALA A 326 -21.58 20.11 11.94
CA ALA A 326 -20.62 19.07 12.33
C ALA A 326 -19.84 18.55 11.13
N ILE A 327 -20.51 18.34 9.99
CA ILE A 327 -19.86 17.97 8.73
C ILE A 327 -18.84 19.03 8.30
N THR A 328 -19.23 20.31 8.36
CA THR A 328 -18.36 21.42 7.98
C THR A 328 -17.14 21.52 8.90
N ASP A 329 -17.31 21.36 10.22
CA ASP A 329 -16.21 21.37 11.18
C ASP A 329 -15.25 20.18 10.94
N HIS A 330 -15.78 18.97 10.76
CA HIS A 330 -15.00 17.78 10.45
C HIS A 330 -14.18 17.96 9.15
N CYS A 331 -14.79 18.52 8.11
CA CYS A 331 -14.11 18.74 6.83
C CYS A 331 -13.07 19.86 6.88
N SER A 332 -13.25 20.86 7.77
CA SER A 332 -12.30 21.97 7.91
C SER A 332 -10.92 21.54 8.37
N GLN A 333 -10.81 20.37 8.98
CA GLN A 333 -9.55 19.76 9.44
C GLN A 333 -8.83 18.99 8.34
N SER A 334 -9.45 18.76 7.19
CA SER A 334 -8.86 18.03 6.07
C SER A 334 -7.93 18.91 5.24
N GLU A 335 -6.72 18.42 5.01
CA GLU A 335 -5.74 19.02 4.11
C GLU A 335 -5.78 18.42 2.68
N PHE A 336 -6.77 17.60 2.40
CA PHE A 336 -6.90 16.92 1.11
C PHE A 336 -7.10 17.91 -0.04
N MET A 337 -6.33 17.76 -1.11
CA MET A 337 -6.30 18.62 -2.28
C MET A 337 -6.53 17.81 -3.56
N ALA A 338 -7.78 17.49 -3.85
CA ALA A 338 -8.16 16.86 -5.12
C ALA A 338 -9.01 17.79 -5.98
N GLY A 339 -9.21 17.43 -7.23
CA GLY A 339 -10.11 18.16 -8.15
C GLY A 339 -11.56 18.21 -7.62
N GLY A 340 -12.20 19.35 -7.76
CA GLY A 340 -13.52 19.64 -7.19
C GLY A 340 -13.44 20.45 -5.89
N ASP A 341 -14.48 20.38 -5.02
CA ASP A 341 -14.35 20.91 -3.66
C ASP A 341 -13.57 19.91 -2.79
N PRO A 342 -12.32 20.23 -2.43
CA PRO A 342 -11.46 19.30 -1.69
C PRO A 342 -12.00 18.99 -0.28
N ARG A 343 -12.91 19.80 0.23
CA ARG A 343 -13.50 19.66 1.57
C ARG A 343 -14.82 18.90 1.58
N ALA A 344 -15.40 18.58 0.41
CA ALA A 344 -16.61 17.77 0.36
C ALA A 344 -16.31 16.33 0.80
N PRO A 345 -16.87 15.84 1.93
CA PRO A 345 -16.62 14.50 2.42
C PRO A 345 -17.32 13.43 1.59
N ILE A 346 -16.94 12.17 1.81
CA ILE A 346 -17.79 11.04 1.50
C ILE A 346 -18.80 10.89 2.63
N ILE A 347 -20.08 11.05 2.31
CA ILE A 347 -21.17 10.84 3.28
C ILE A 347 -21.63 9.39 3.22
N ASP A 348 -21.51 8.67 4.33
CA ASP A 348 -22.06 7.33 4.52
C ASP A 348 -23.41 7.41 5.23
N LEU A 349 -24.49 7.24 4.50
CA LEU A 349 -25.85 7.24 5.06
C LEU A 349 -26.19 5.87 5.62
N ARG A 350 -26.40 5.77 6.93
CA ARG A 350 -26.76 4.53 7.60
C ARG A 350 -28.14 4.61 8.22
N PHE A 351 -29.10 3.94 7.57
CA PHE A 351 -30.43 3.75 8.13
C PHE A 351 -30.47 2.53 9.04
N THR A 352 -30.99 2.71 10.26
CA THR A 352 -31.16 1.65 11.27
C THR A 352 -32.62 1.53 11.69
N GLY A 353 -33.01 0.42 12.32
CA GLY A 353 -34.37 0.19 12.76
C GLY A 353 -35.21 -0.57 11.74
N THR A 354 -36.54 -0.53 11.89
CA THR A 354 -37.52 -1.26 11.06
C THR A 354 -38.47 -0.28 10.40
N LEU A 355 -38.54 -0.33 9.06
CA LEU A 355 -39.50 0.48 8.30
C LEU A 355 -40.92 0.05 8.61
N GLN A 356 -41.82 1.01 8.84
CA GLN A 356 -43.27 0.78 9.03
C GLN A 356 -44.05 0.68 7.70
N PHE A 357 -43.37 0.79 6.56
CA PHE A 357 -43.92 0.74 5.20
C PHE A 357 -43.02 -0.10 4.28
N SER A 358 -43.45 -0.33 3.05
CA SER A 358 -42.68 -1.14 2.10
C SER A 358 -41.34 -0.49 1.76
N ARG A 359 -40.23 -1.26 1.80
CA ARG A 359 -38.90 -0.79 1.39
C ARG A 359 -38.89 -0.25 -0.05
N GLY A 360 -39.78 -0.80 -0.93
CA GLY A 360 -39.89 -0.34 -2.32
C GLY A 360 -40.42 1.09 -2.48
N ASP A 361 -41.08 1.61 -1.43
CA ASP A 361 -41.60 2.97 -1.42
C ASP A 361 -40.54 3.99 -0.89
N PHE A 362 -39.39 3.50 -0.42
CA PHE A 362 -38.29 4.34 0.08
C PHE A 362 -37.20 4.54 -0.98
N ARG A 363 -37.12 5.74 -1.51
CA ARG A 363 -36.27 6.11 -2.63
C ARG A 363 -34.91 6.63 -2.14
N THR A 364 -34.00 5.69 -1.76
CA THR A 364 -32.66 6.04 -1.27
C THR A 364 -31.78 6.73 -2.32
N ASP A 365 -32.03 6.49 -3.60
CA ASP A 365 -31.36 7.14 -4.72
C ASP A 365 -31.68 8.65 -4.80
N GLU A 366 -32.86 9.06 -4.39
CA GLU A 366 -33.25 10.48 -4.35
C GLU A 366 -32.61 11.20 -3.16
N LEU A 367 -32.37 10.50 -2.04
CA LEU A 367 -31.71 11.09 -0.87
C LEU A 367 -30.24 11.42 -1.13
N ALA A 368 -29.57 10.65 -2.00
CA ALA A 368 -28.18 10.89 -2.37
C ALA A 368 -27.97 12.12 -3.25
N ALA A 369 -29.04 12.75 -3.72
CA ALA A 369 -29.01 13.94 -4.54
C ALA A 369 -29.08 15.25 -3.73
N TRP A 370 -29.23 15.17 -2.41
CA TRP A 370 -29.32 16.32 -1.48
C TRP A 370 -27.97 16.62 -0.84
#